data_18e871d6588410db4a96bd0b9189e1b4
#
_entry.id   18e871d6588410db4a96bd0b9189e1b4
#
_cell.length_a   1.000
_cell.length_b   1.000
_cell.length_c   1.000
_cell.angle_alpha   90.00
_cell.angle_beta   90.00
_cell.angle_gamma   90.00
#
_symmetry.space_group_name_H-M   'P 1'
#
loop_
_entity.id
_entity.type
_entity.pdbx_description
1 polymer ?
#
loop_
_entity_poly.entity_id
_entity_poly.type
_entity_poly.pdbx_seq_one_letter_code
_entity_poly.pdbx_strand_id
1 'polypeptide(L)'
;MASRCVANFKACVAKLYASNCTELNDSSNYLVPLFASIEKVFEEGLKEFPSLFGESQQYCWNVFEKLTKCNKEFNYDVPYSLSATLDKVNECKRVKTAVGKGRLFLRILAKNGSLGDLVFLLKENKPFLLEFYERSKAVLTNDVQCQIFYSFVADFTRMKFELNIDSADFLDATWEIPVYMTKDFVPCSHLGIRVRFLDSYYIVTELQKEFYDNEGGFFELGDVITSLAGNILRGKVVDLQKIFTRECRTLLRFEIAKIRAPDGTYFKPILNILKKRGYENILNLDEKSGTKVKLSAWPDTESLDLSACYATLGEGVIDGVGEAPSSVTEIIHSVRYVGSTNVGCRGDMSHISEVIECVLAKNPSPSHYMPVRVRLGELDISVWPVRSGATQDDVQSEPFLKHAYPSISAVGPRKQAPRYFGYIAGNSTCAVATSFSAYVFLCVSRAEASRIVKGISNGFKRTNWTM
;
A
#
# COMPACT_ATOMS: atom_id res chain seq x y z
N MET A 1 21.29 -2.25 45.03
CA MET A 1 21.28 -3.31 44.02
C MET A 1 21.06 -2.68 42.63
N ALA A 2 21.74 -3.19 41.62
CA ALA A 2 21.47 -2.69 40.25
C ALA A 2 20.06 -3.08 39.83
N SER A 3 19.33 -2.15 39.18
CA SER A 3 18.01 -2.45 38.61
C SER A 3 18.12 -3.57 37.59
N ARG A 4 17.12 -4.46 37.56
CA ARG A 4 17.03 -5.55 36.58
C ARG A 4 17.00 -4.99 35.14
N CYS A 5 16.36 -3.81 34.94
CA CYS A 5 16.29 -3.17 33.63
C CYS A 5 17.66 -2.73 33.13
N VAL A 6 18.48 -2.12 33.99
CA VAL A 6 19.87 -1.74 33.65
C VAL A 6 20.74 -2.98 33.38
N ALA A 7 20.56 -4.05 34.14
CA ALA A 7 21.29 -5.30 33.89
C ALA A 7 20.92 -5.92 32.53
N ASN A 8 19.64 -5.95 32.18
CA ASN A 8 19.18 -6.42 30.87
C ASN A 8 19.70 -5.54 29.72
N PHE A 9 19.65 -4.23 29.90
CA PHE A 9 20.18 -3.29 28.91
C PHE A 9 21.69 -3.50 28.68
N LYS A 10 22.48 -3.63 29.77
CA LYS A 10 23.91 -3.96 29.67
C LYS A 10 24.17 -5.27 28.92
N ALA A 11 23.37 -6.29 29.18
CA ALA A 11 23.48 -7.57 28.47
C ALA A 11 23.21 -7.44 26.96
N CYS A 12 22.22 -6.62 26.56
CA CYS A 12 21.96 -6.31 25.16
C CYS A 12 23.14 -5.58 24.51
N VAL A 13 23.68 -4.56 25.19
CA VAL A 13 24.84 -3.78 24.72
C VAL A 13 26.08 -4.66 24.60
N ALA A 14 26.34 -5.53 25.59
CA ALA A 14 27.48 -6.44 25.56
C ALA A 14 27.41 -7.42 24.36
N LYS A 15 26.22 -7.97 24.07
CA LYS A 15 26.02 -8.83 22.88
C LYS A 15 26.27 -8.06 21.58
N LEU A 16 25.83 -6.80 21.53
CA LEU A 16 26.02 -5.93 20.37
C LEU A 16 27.50 -5.67 20.10
N TYR A 17 28.27 -5.31 21.13
CA TYR A 17 29.72 -5.11 20.99
C TYR A 17 30.47 -6.39 20.67
N ALA A 18 30.07 -7.53 21.24
CA ALA A 18 30.68 -8.83 20.94
C ALA A 18 30.46 -9.25 19.47
N SER A 19 29.41 -8.74 18.81
CA SER A 19 29.15 -9.00 17.39
C SER A 19 29.95 -8.10 16.43
N ASN A 20 30.74 -7.15 16.93
CA ASN A 20 31.43 -6.09 16.16
C ASN A 20 30.50 -5.36 15.18
N CYS A 21 29.24 -5.22 15.55
CA CYS A 21 28.24 -4.56 14.72
C CYS A 21 28.41 -3.02 14.82
N THR A 22 28.72 -2.38 13.71
CA THR A 22 28.87 -0.90 13.62
C THR A 22 27.61 -0.23 13.07
N GLU A 23 26.70 -1.00 12.47
CA GLU A 23 25.46 -0.52 11.87
C GLU A 23 24.28 -1.40 12.31
N LEU A 24 23.19 -0.77 12.76
CA LEU A 24 21.93 -1.42 13.10
C LEU A 24 20.81 -0.96 12.17
N ASN A 25 20.13 -1.92 11.57
CA ASN A 25 18.96 -1.70 10.75
C ASN A 25 17.75 -2.51 11.24
N ASP A 26 16.60 -2.37 10.60
CA ASP A 26 15.34 -3.01 11.01
C ASP A 26 15.37 -4.55 10.92
N SER A 27 16.26 -5.12 10.16
CA SER A 27 16.44 -6.60 10.06
C SER A 27 17.42 -7.15 11.10
N SER A 28 18.08 -6.28 11.89
CA SER A 28 19.04 -6.73 12.89
C SER A 28 18.37 -7.39 14.09
N ASN A 29 18.75 -8.62 14.41
CA ASN A 29 18.26 -9.35 15.59
C ASN A 29 18.58 -8.66 16.93
N TYR A 30 19.51 -7.72 16.95
CA TYR A 30 19.89 -6.95 18.16
C TYR A 30 18.99 -5.75 18.39
N LEU A 31 18.30 -5.24 17.36
CA LEU A 31 17.54 -3.99 17.41
C LEU A 31 16.39 -4.06 18.42
N VAL A 32 15.51 -5.03 18.26
CA VAL A 32 14.31 -5.18 19.08
C VAL A 32 14.65 -5.38 20.56
N PRO A 33 15.56 -6.32 20.95
CA PRO A 33 15.94 -6.47 22.35
C PRO A 33 16.60 -5.21 22.95
N LEU A 34 17.41 -4.50 22.17
CA LEU A 34 18.07 -3.27 22.61
C LEU A 34 17.02 -2.20 22.91
N PHE A 35 16.15 -1.86 21.95
CA PHE A 35 15.16 -0.80 22.13
C PHE A 35 14.10 -1.16 23.17
N ALA A 36 13.67 -2.42 23.26
CA ALA A 36 12.79 -2.87 24.32
C ALA A 36 13.44 -2.72 25.72
N SER A 37 14.76 -2.93 25.83
CA SER A 37 15.46 -2.70 27.09
C SER A 37 15.60 -1.22 27.44
N ILE A 38 15.80 -0.35 26.44
CA ILE A 38 15.81 1.11 26.61
C ILE A 38 14.42 1.60 27.05
N GLU A 39 13.35 1.17 26.37
CA GLU A 39 11.97 1.48 26.75
C GLU A 39 11.68 1.13 28.21
N LYS A 40 12.11 -0.07 28.65
CA LYS A 40 11.95 -0.53 30.01
C LYS A 40 12.70 0.33 31.04
N VAL A 41 13.88 0.85 30.72
CA VAL A 41 14.60 1.79 31.59
C VAL A 41 13.82 3.10 31.76
N PHE A 42 13.22 3.61 30.68
CA PHE A 42 12.38 4.81 30.75
C PHE A 42 11.03 4.58 31.44
N GLU A 43 10.51 3.36 31.46
CA GLU A 43 9.24 3.02 32.10
C GLU A 43 9.40 2.67 33.59
N GLU A 44 10.60 2.26 34.02
CA GLU A 44 10.81 1.81 35.40
C GLU A 44 10.62 2.94 36.41
N GLY A 45 9.65 2.76 37.29
CA GLY A 45 9.34 3.71 38.36
C GLY A 45 8.52 4.91 37.90
N LEU A 46 7.90 4.90 36.72
CA LEU A 46 6.88 5.88 36.37
C LEU A 46 5.75 5.88 37.37
N LYS A 47 5.31 7.05 37.82
CA LYS A 47 4.18 7.24 38.70
C LYS A 47 2.87 7.01 37.93
N GLU A 48 1.93 6.36 38.55
CA GLU A 48 0.57 6.28 38.06
C GLU A 48 -0.18 7.56 38.46
N PHE A 49 -0.87 8.19 37.51
CA PHE A 49 -1.75 9.31 37.82
C PHE A 49 -3.18 8.87 37.70
N PRO A 50 -4.02 9.12 38.75
CA PRO A 50 -5.43 8.79 38.68
C PRO A 50 -6.09 9.57 37.55
N SER A 51 -6.73 8.86 36.64
CA SER A 51 -7.59 9.45 35.60
C SER A 51 -9.02 9.48 36.06
N LEU A 52 -9.77 10.53 35.72
CA LEU A 52 -11.20 10.63 35.97
C LEU A 52 -12.04 9.54 35.27
N PHE A 53 -11.44 8.78 34.33
CA PHE A 53 -12.11 7.75 33.54
C PHE A 53 -11.49 6.35 33.67
N GLY A 54 -10.75 6.04 34.72
CA GLY A 54 -10.11 4.75 34.97
C GLY A 54 -8.58 4.83 35.04
N GLU A 55 -7.91 3.70 35.12
CA GLU A 55 -6.46 3.62 35.25
C GLU A 55 -5.78 4.25 34.01
N SER A 56 -5.15 5.40 34.18
CA SER A 56 -4.30 5.99 33.13
C SER A 56 -2.89 5.50 33.33
N GLN A 57 -2.53 4.45 32.65
CA GLN A 57 -1.17 3.99 32.55
C GLN A 57 -0.31 5.09 31.90
N GLN A 58 0.68 5.62 32.64
CA GLN A 58 1.65 6.53 32.04
C GLN A 58 2.67 5.78 31.22
N TYR A 59 3.08 6.39 30.13
CA TYR A 59 4.14 5.91 29.25
C TYR A 59 5.26 6.95 29.17
N CYS A 60 6.46 6.51 28.85
CA CYS A 60 7.61 7.40 28.72
C CYS A 60 7.38 8.57 27.73
N TRP A 61 6.50 8.39 26.73
CA TRP A 61 6.11 9.47 25.82
C TRP A 61 5.57 10.70 26.53
N ASN A 62 4.74 10.50 27.55
CA ASN A 62 4.14 11.61 28.31
C ASN A 62 5.22 12.44 29.01
N VAL A 63 6.29 11.81 29.47
CA VAL A 63 7.46 12.48 30.06
C VAL A 63 8.22 13.26 28.98
N PHE A 64 8.49 12.65 27.84
CA PHE A 64 9.21 13.30 26.73
C PHE A 64 8.47 14.53 26.19
N GLU A 65 7.16 14.42 26.04
CA GLU A 65 6.31 15.53 25.60
C GLU A 65 6.30 16.69 26.61
N LYS A 66 6.27 16.39 27.89
CA LYS A 66 6.32 17.38 28.95
C LYS A 66 7.71 18.01 29.08
N LEU A 67 8.78 17.23 28.97
CA LEU A 67 10.15 17.70 29.02
C LEU A 67 10.39 18.86 28.03
N THR A 68 9.86 18.76 26.82
CA THR A 68 10.04 19.79 25.79
C THR A 68 9.13 21.00 25.97
N LYS A 69 7.99 20.86 26.68
CA LYS A 69 7.02 21.95 26.92
C LYS A 69 7.31 22.77 28.17
N CYS A 70 7.86 22.14 29.19
CA CYS A 70 8.07 22.76 30.53
C CYS A 70 9.47 23.38 30.73
N ASN A 71 10.21 23.62 29.64
CA ASN A 71 11.57 24.18 29.71
C ASN A 71 11.66 25.53 30.45
N LYS A 72 10.62 26.36 30.33
CA LYS A 72 10.55 27.65 31.02
C LYS A 72 10.31 27.51 32.52
N GLU A 73 9.54 26.51 32.93
CA GLU A 73 9.19 26.25 34.32
C GLU A 73 10.38 25.71 35.11
N PHE A 74 11.17 24.84 34.49
CA PHE A 74 12.35 24.22 35.12
C PHE A 74 13.68 24.84 34.71
N ASN A 75 13.65 25.93 33.93
CA ASN A 75 14.80 26.74 33.51
C ASN A 75 15.94 25.90 32.90
N TYR A 76 15.62 25.12 31.85
CA TYR A 76 16.61 24.40 31.06
C TYR A 76 16.39 24.62 29.56
N ASP A 77 17.47 24.51 28.81
CA ASP A 77 17.44 24.59 27.35
C ASP A 77 17.21 23.22 26.72
N VAL A 78 16.18 23.12 25.90
CA VAL A 78 15.88 21.90 25.13
C VAL A 78 16.65 21.95 23.81
N PRO A 79 17.51 20.96 23.52
CA PRO A 79 18.15 20.88 22.22
C PRO A 79 17.14 20.89 21.08
N TYR A 80 17.43 21.62 20.01
CA TYR A 80 16.55 21.73 18.84
C TYR A 80 16.23 20.37 18.23
N SER A 81 17.19 19.43 18.23
CA SER A 81 17.01 18.06 17.75
C SER A 81 15.87 17.32 18.46
N LEU A 82 15.70 17.53 19.77
CA LEU A 82 14.65 16.91 20.58
C LEU A 82 13.27 17.54 20.27
N SER A 83 13.18 18.88 20.22
CA SER A 83 11.92 19.56 19.92
C SER A 83 11.45 19.28 18.49
N ALA A 84 12.32 19.35 17.50
CA ALA A 84 11.99 19.03 16.11
C ALA A 84 11.55 17.55 15.94
N THR A 85 12.18 16.62 16.69
CA THR A 85 11.77 15.21 16.68
C THR A 85 10.40 15.03 17.32
N LEU A 86 10.09 15.75 18.38
CA LEU A 86 8.79 15.70 19.04
C LEU A 86 7.68 16.19 18.10
N ASP A 87 7.91 17.30 17.40
CA ASP A 87 6.95 17.83 16.42
C ASP A 87 6.71 16.81 15.30
N LYS A 88 7.76 16.21 14.75
CA LYS A 88 7.65 15.15 13.74
C LYS A 88 6.82 13.96 14.23
N VAL A 89 6.99 13.53 15.47
CA VAL A 89 6.21 12.44 16.06
C VAL A 89 4.74 12.83 16.23
N ASN A 90 4.46 14.06 16.69
CA ASN A 90 3.09 14.53 16.86
C ASN A 90 2.33 14.68 15.54
N GLU A 91 3.01 15.04 14.46
CA GLU A 91 2.45 15.12 13.12
C GLU A 91 2.24 13.73 12.46
N CYS A 92 2.92 12.70 12.97
CA CYS A 92 2.86 11.35 12.39
C CYS A 92 1.47 10.73 12.55
N LYS A 93 0.81 10.46 11.42
CA LYS A 93 -0.54 9.86 11.39
C LYS A 93 -0.54 8.34 11.53
N ARG A 94 0.62 7.68 11.47
CA ARG A 94 0.76 6.21 11.49
C ARG A 94 0.74 5.64 12.90
N VAL A 95 1.25 6.36 13.90
CA VAL A 95 1.21 5.98 15.33
C VAL A 95 0.03 6.64 16.02
N LYS A 96 -0.65 5.90 16.90
CA LYS A 96 -1.88 6.37 17.56
C LYS A 96 -1.77 6.41 19.09
N THR A 97 -0.96 5.51 19.65
CA THR A 97 -0.83 5.35 21.11
C THR A 97 0.39 6.11 21.65
N ALA A 98 0.39 6.42 22.94
CA ALA A 98 1.56 6.96 23.62
C ALA A 98 2.79 6.03 23.52
N VAL A 99 2.55 4.70 23.54
CA VAL A 99 3.60 3.69 23.35
C VAL A 99 4.23 3.84 21.95
N GLY A 100 3.40 3.85 20.89
CA GLY A 100 3.90 3.99 19.51
C GLY A 100 4.63 5.30 19.28
N LYS A 101 4.10 6.41 19.84
CA LYS A 101 4.78 7.72 19.77
C LYS A 101 6.14 7.70 20.48
N GLY A 102 6.22 7.11 21.68
CA GLY A 102 7.47 6.94 22.41
C GLY A 102 8.51 6.13 21.64
N ARG A 103 8.08 5.02 21.05
CA ARG A 103 8.92 4.17 20.20
C ARG A 103 9.41 4.90 18.96
N LEU A 104 8.54 5.61 18.26
CA LEU A 104 8.93 6.41 17.10
C LEU A 104 9.93 7.50 17.47
N PHE A 105 9.69 8.19 18.59
CA PHE A 105 10.59 9.21 19.11
C PHE A 105 12.00 8.67 19.37
N LEU A 106 12.10 7.56 20.11
CA LEU A 106 13.39 6.91 20.40
C LEU A 106 14.09 6.42 19.11
N ARG A 107 13.34 5.92 18.12
CA ARG A 107 13.92 5.53 16.82
C ARG A 107 14.51 6.71 16.06
N ILE A 108 13.79 7.84 16.00
CA ILE A 108 14.27 9.04 15.33
C ILE A 108 15.52 9.59 16.05
N LEU A 109 15.51 9.63 17.38
CA LEU A 109 16.67 10.09 18.15
C LEU A 109 17.89 9.19 17.94
N ALA A 110 17.71 7.88 17.91
CA ALA A 110 18.80 6.95 17.61
C ALA A 110 19.36 7.16 16.21
N LYS A 111 18.48 7.25 15.20
CA LYS A 111 18.88 7.53 13.81
C LYS A 111 19.67 8.82 13.67
N ASN A 112 19.29 9.85 14.42
CA ASN A 112 19.93 11.17 14.38
C ASN A 112 21.14 11.29 15.33
N GLY A 113 21.47 10.23 16.10
CA GLY A 113 22.55 10.27 17.10
C GLY A 113 22.25 11.10 18.36
N SER A 114 20.98 11.52 18.56
CA SER A 114 20.57 12.42 19.65
C SER A 114 19.96 11.70 20.86
N LEU A 115 20.00 10.39 20.91
CA LEU A 115 19.45 9.63 22.05
C LEU A 115 20.21 9.94 23.35
N GLY A 116 21.53 10.19 23.25
CA GLY A 116 22.37 10.63 24.36
C GLY A 116 21.93 11.99 24.93
N ASP A 117 21.54 12.93 24.07
CA ASP A 117 21.07 14.26 24.46
C ASP A 117 19.81 14.18 25.32
N LEU A 118 18.87 13.28 24.95
CA LEU A 118 17.67 13.05 25.76
C LEU A 118 18.02 12.55 27.16
N VAL A 119 18.89 11.54 27.28
CA VAL A 119 19.25 10.98 28.59
C VAL A 119 20.05 11.99 29.42
N PHE A 120 20.92 12.76 28.77
CA PHE A 120 21.66 13.84 29.43
C PHE A 120 20.71 14.90 29.98
N LEU A 121 19.78 15.38 29.17
CA LEU A 121 18.81 16.41 29.59
C LEU A 121 17.98 15.95 30.79
N LEU A 122 17.48 14.69 30.74
CA LEU A 122 16.75 14.11 31.87
C LEU A 122 17.60 14.01 33.14
N LYS A 123 18.85 13.56 33.00
CA LYS A 123 19.79 13.41 34.13
C LYS A 123 20.08 14.75 34.83
N GLU A 124 20.26 15.82 34.08
CA GLU A 124 20.56 17.15 34.62
C GLU A 124 19.29 17.81 35.23
N ASN A 125 18.09 17.34 34.89
CA ASN A 125 16.84 17.94 35.37
C ASN A 125 16.12 17.05 36.41
N LYS A 126 16.78 16.80 37.53
CA LYS A 126 16.23 16.00 38.65
C LYS A 126 14.88 16.51 39.21
N PRO A 127 14.66 17.82 39.42
CA PRO A 127 13.35 18.29 39.85
C PRO A 127 12.21 17.85 38.93
N PHE A 128 12.41 17.97 37.60
CA PHE A 128 11.48 17.49 36.59
C PHE A 128 11.26 15.97 36.71
N LEU A 129 12.34 15.18 36.82
CA LEU A 129 12.20 13.72 36.94
C LEU A 129 11.37 13.30 38.14
N LEU A 130 11.52 13.98 39.28
CA LEU A 130 10.80 13.66 40.52
C LEU A 130 9.29 13.94 40.42
N GLU A 131 8.83 14.72 39.46
CA GLU A 131 7.39 14.85 39.21
C GLU A 131 6.79 13.56 38.62
N PHE A 132 7.52 12.91 37.72
CA PHE A 132 7.02 11.78 36.95
C PHE A 132 7.46 10.41 37.50
N TYR A 133 8.55 10.36 38.25
CA TYR A 133 9.16 9.11 38.70
C TYR A 133 9.20 8.95 40.22
N GLU A 134 9.03 7.73 40.67
CA GLU A 134 9.22 7.34 42.06
C GLU A 134 10.73 7.28 42.36
N ARG A 135 11.19 8.09 43.32
CA ARG A 135 12.60 8.25 43.67
C ARG A 135 13.33 6.95 43.99
N SER A 136 12.63 6.00 44.64
CA SER A 136 13.22 4.74 45.10
C SER A 136 13.22 3.64 44.07
N LYS A 137 12.41 3.75 43.00
CA LYS A 137 12.19 2.69 42.02
C LYS A 137 12.83 2.98 40.66
N ALA A 138 12.87 4.26 40.26
CA ALA A 138 13.28 4.62 38.93
C ALA A 138 14.80 4.62 38.74
N VAL A 139 15.26 4.09 37.61
CA VAL A 139 16.66 4.15 37.18
C VAL A 139 17.10 5.59 36.99
N LEU A 140 16.26 6.42 36.40
CA LEU A 140 16.58 7.82 36.04
C LEU A 140 16.77 8.71 37.23
N THR A 141 16.19 8.39 38.37
CA THR A 141 16.34 9.16 39.63
C THR A 141 17.53 8.68 40.47
N ASN A 142 18.13 7.56 40.15
CA ASN A 142 19.31 7.02 40.82
C ASN A 142 20.58 7.45 40.09
N ASP A 143 21.42 8.28 40.71
CA ASP A 143 22.59 8.89 40.11
C ASP A 143 23.56 7.87 39.47
N VAL A 144 23.83 6.78 40.17
CA VAL A 144 24.78 5.76 39.70
C VAL A 144 24.20 5.00 38.51
N GLN A 145 22.94 4.58 38.60
CA GLN A 145 22.30 3.79 37.54
C GLN A 145 22.02 4.65 36.29
N CYS A 146 21.58 5.89 36.50
CA CYS A 146 21.39 6.86 35.42
C CYS A 146 22.70 7.17 34.71
N GLN A 147 23.80 7.39 35.46
CA GLN A 147 25.11 7.60 34.86
C GLN A 147 25.60 6.40 34.03
N ILE A 148 25.39 5.18 34.54
CA ILE A 148 25.71 3.94 33.79
C ILE A 148 24.89 3.87 32.49
N PHE A 149 23.57 4.11 32.58
CA PHE A 149 22.71 4.12 31.41
C PHE A 149 23.13 5.17 30.38
N TYR A 150 23.38 6.39 30.84
CA TYR A 150 23.87 7.47 29.98
C TYR A 150 25.17 7.14 29.28
N SER A 151 26.15 6.55 29.99
CA SER A 151 27.45 6.22 29.39
C SER A 151 27.33 5.27 28.22
N PHE A 152 26.48 4.25 28.33
CA PHE A 152 26.24 3.32 27.21
C PHE A 152 25.46 3.96 26.07
N VAL A 153 24.44 4.79 26.37
CA VAL A 153 23.66 5.47 25.35
C VAL A 153 24.48 6.52 24.60
N ALA A 154 25.37 7.22 25.29
CA ALA A 154 26.30 8.16 24.67
C ALA A 154 27.28 7.47 23.69
N ASP A 155 27.70 6.24 23.98
CA ASP A 155 28.53 5.46 23.05
C ASP A 155 27.80 5.10 21.76
N PHE A 156 26.46 5.08 21.72
CA PHE A 156 25.68 4.84 20.51
C PHE A 156 25.84 5.92 19.44
N THR A 157 26.36 7.10 19.78
CA THR A 157 26.73 8.12 18.78
C THR A 157 27.80 7.62 17.79
N ARG A 158 28.53 6.56 18.15
CA ARG A 158 29.53 5.90 17.30
C ARG A 158 28.94 4.83 16.38
N MET A 159 27.66 4.47 16.59
CA MET A 159 26.95 3.48 15.82
C MET A 159 26.04 4.15 14.80
N LYS A 160 25.95 3.57 13.63
CA LYS A 160 25.02 4.01 12.60
C LYS A 160 23.69 3.26 12.76
N PHE A 161 22.59 4.00 12.90
CA PHE A 161 21.25 3.45 12.93
C PHE A 161 20.52 3.75 11.62
N GLU A 162 20.41 2.75 10.75
CA GLU A 162 19.66 2.81 9.49
C GLU A 162 18.22 2.33 9.71
N LEU A 163 17.43 3.12 10.42
CA LEU A 163 16.08 2.77 10.82
C LEU A 163 15.03 3.38 9.90
N ASN A 164 14.02 2.60 9.56
CA ASN A 164 12.83 3.10 8.88
C ASN A 164 11.97 3.86 9.91
N ILE A 165 11.81 5.15 9.69
CA ILE A 165 11.00 6.04 10.55
C ILE A 165 9.69 6.47 9.88
N ASP A 166 9.53 6.19 8.59
CA ASP A 166 8.36 6.59 7.82
C ASP A 166 7.26 5.52 7.88
N SER A 167 7.62 4.25 8.03
CA SER A 167 6.71 3.10 8.10
C SER A 167 6.47 2.67 9.55
N ALA A 168 5.77 3.51 10.31
CA ALA A 168 5.61 3.37 11.76
C ALA A 168 4.30 2.68 12.21
N ASP A 169 3.53 2.08 11.27
CA ASP A 169 2.16 1.61 11.51
C ASP A 169 2.03 0.55 12.63
N PHE A 170 3.09 -0.20 12.92
CA PHE A 170 3.07 -1.27 13.92
C PHE A 170 3.76 -0.91 15.24
N LEU A 171 4.36 0.28 15.37
CA LEU A 171 5.03 0.70 16.59
C LEU A 171 4.10 0.80 17.80
N ASP A 172 2.80 0.95 17.59
CA ASP A 172 1.80 0.85 18.66
C ASP A 172 1.80 -0.52 19.36
N ALA A 173 2.17 -1.60 18.66
CA ALA A 173 2.13 -2.96 19.16
C ALA A 173 3.51 -3.59 19.41
N THR A 174 4.52 -3.24 18.62
CA THR A 174 5.83 -3.89 18.62
C THR A 174 6.95 -2.95 18.20
N TRP A 175 8.20 -3.30 18.55
CA TRP A 175 9.40 -2.68 18.00
C TRP A 175 9.79 -3.22 16.62
N GLU A 176 9.25 -4.37 16.24
CA GLU A 176 9.49 -4.96 14.93
C GLU A 176 8.78 -4.16 13.83
N ILE A 177 9.45 -3.96 12.72
CA ILE A 177 8.88 -3.35 11.51
C ILE A 177 8.86 -4.41 10.42
N PRO A 178 7.69 -4.68 9.79
CA PRO A 178 7.62 -5.59 8.67
C PRO A 178 8.31 -5.02 7.42
N VAL A 179 8.52 -5.84 6.42
CA VAL A 179 8.97 -5.36 5.11
C VAL A 179 7.85 -4.55 4.46
N TYR A 180 8.17 -3.37 3.98
CA TYR A 180 7.25 -2.52 3.22
C TYR A 180 7.57 -2.59 1.73
N MET A 181 6.52 -2.64 0.94
CA MET A 181 6.62 -2.58 -0.52
C MET A 181 5.68 -1.50 -1.04
N THR A 182 6.15 -0.79 -2.06
CA THR A 182 5.36 0.23 -2.74
C THR A 182 5.27 -0.11 -4.22
N LYS A 183 4.07 -0.03 -4.78
CA LYS A 183 3.84 -0.24 -6.20
C LYS A 183 2.78 0.72 -6.73
N ASP A 184 3.03 1.24 -7.91
CA ASP A 184 2.09 2.06 -8.65
C ASP A 184 1.31 1.17 -9.61
N PHE A 185 -0.02 1.16 -9.44
CA PHE A 185 -0.95 0.47 -10.30
C PHE A 185 -1.58 1.44 -11.27
N VAL A 186 -1.67 1.03 -12.51
CA VAL A 186 -2.45 1.77 -13.50
C VAL A 186 -3.93 1.59 -13.17
N PRO A 187 -4.76 2.59 -13.43
CA PRO A 187 -6.20 2.45 -13.26
C PRO A 187 -6.71 1.20 -13.97
N CYS A 188 -7.22 0.26 -13.19
CA CYS A 188 -7.84 -0.97 -13.65
C CYS A 188 -9.21 -1.12 -12.99
N SER A 189 -10.13 -1.85 -13.63
CA SER A 189 -11.46 -2.05 -13.07
C SER A 189 -11.47 -2.92 -11.82
N HIS A 190 -10.48 -3.79 -11.67
CA HIS A 190 -10.35 -4.72 -10.55
C HIS A 190 -8.89 -4.92 -10.16
N LEU A 191 -8.65 -5.09 -8.88
CA LEU A 191 -7.35 -5.45 -8.33
C LEU A 191 -7.26 -6.93 -7.94
N GLY A 192 -8.31 -7.72 -8.15
CA GLY A 192 -8.31 -9.13 -7.80
C GLY A 192 -8.02 -9.44 -6.32
N ILE A 193 -8.18 -8.47 -5.45
CA ILE A 193 -7.94 -8.59 -4.00
C ILE A 193 -9.20 -8.24 -3.22
N ARG A 194 -9.45 -8.98 -2.14
CA ARG A 194 -10.45 -8.60 -1.13
C ARG A 194 -9.73 -8.18 0.14
N VAL A 195 -10.15 -7.04 0.68
CA VAL A 195 -9.51 -6.41 1.85
C VAL A 195 -10.55 -6.27 2.96
N ARG A 196 -10.16 -6.62 4.19
CA ARG A 196 -11.01 -6.42 5.38
C ARG A 196 -10.34 -5.50 6.39
N PHE A 197 -11.16 -4.71 7.07
CA PHE A 197 -10.70 -3.87 8.18
C PHE A 197 -10.75 -4.68 9.49
N LEU A 198 -9.57 -5.06 9.98
CA LEU A 198 -9.41 -5.88 11.19
C LEU A 198 -8.45 -5.18 12.15
N ASP A 199 -8.87 -5.00 13.40
CA ASP A 199 -8.07 -4.39 14.48
C ASP A 199 -7.31 -3.12 14.04
N SER A 200 -8.01 -2.22 13.30
CA SER A 200 -7.47 -0.95 12.77
C SER A 200 -6.51 -1.08 11.58
N TYR A 201 -6.46 -2.22 10.90
CA TYR A 201 -5.67 -2.47 9.71
C TYR A 201 -6.51 -2.98 8.55
N TYR A 202 -6.14 -2.62 7.33
CA TYR A 202 -6.73 -3.16 6.11
C TYR A 202 -5.92 -4.35 5.62
N ILE A 203 -6.44 -5.55 5.83
CA ILE A 203 -5.73 -6.81 5.59
C ILE A 203 -6.29 -7.49 4.33
N VAL A 204 -5.40 -7.94 3.45
CA VAL A 204 -5.75 -8.74 2.27
C VAL A 204 -6.19 -10.13 2.72
N THR A 205 -7.47 -10.47 2.48
CA THR A 205 -8.07 -11.73 2.93
C THR A 205 -8.35 -12.72 1.82
N GLU A 206 -8.46 -12.26 0.58
CA GLU A 206 -8.65 -13.11 -0.59
C GLU A 206 -7.85 -12.55 -1.77
N LEU A 207 -7.30 -13.46 -2.58
CA LEU A 207 -6.58 -13.16 -3.82
C LEU A 207 -7.16 -14.02 -4.94
N GLN A 208 -7.37 -13.42 -6.08
CA GLN A 208 -7.71 -14.17 -7.28
C GLN A 208 -6.45 -14.72 -7.92
N LYS A 209 -6.49 -15.99 -8.33
CA LYS A 209 -5.31 -16.71 -8.82
C LYS A 209 -4.68 -16.03 -10.03
N GLU A 210 -5.51 -15.60 -10.98
CA GLU A 210 -5.07 -14.93 -12.19
C GLU A 210 -4.33 -13.62 -11.91
N PHE A 211 -4.77 -12.91 -10.87
CA PHE A 211 -4.11 -11.68 -10.44
C PHE A 211 -2.75 -11.97 -9.77
N TYR A 212 -2.68 -13.00 -8.92
CA TYR A 212 -1.44 -13.42 -8.28
C TYR A 212 -0.36 -13.81 -9.30
N ASP A 213 -0.74 -14.62 -10.30
CA ASP A 213 0.15 -15.09 -11.35
C ASP A 213 0.67 -13.93 -12.23
N ASN A 214 -0.19 -12.94 -12.53
CA ASN A 214 0.14 -11.81 -13.38
C ASN A 214 0.94 -10.71 -12.67
N GLU A 215 0.72 -10.50 -11.37
CA GLU A 215 1.36 -9.43 -10.59
C GLU A 215 2.70 -9.83 -9.96
N GLY A 216 3.18 -11.06 -10.22
CA GLY A 216 4.44 -11.56 -9.70
C GLY A 216 4.47 -11.62 -8.17
N GLY A 217 3.31 -11.86 -7.53
CA GLY A 217 3.22 -12.03 -6.08
C GLY A 217 3.37 -10.73 -5.28
N PHE A 218 3.05 -9.56 -5.84
CA PHE A 218 3.11 -8.31 -5.09
C PHE A 218 2.24 -8.34 -3.83
N PHE A 219 0.98 -8.79 -3.93
CA PHE A 219 0.11 -9.03 -2.78
C PHE A 219 0.18 -10.50 -2.35
N GLU A 220 0.18 -10.72 -1.04
CA GLU A 220 0.00 -12.01 -0.40
C GLU A 220 -1.18 -11.97 0.57
N LEU A 221 -1.76 -13.13 0.84
CA LEU A 221 -2.80 -13.24 1.87
C LEU A 221 -2.22 -12.85 3.23
N GLY A 222 -2.91 -11.95 3.92
CA GLY A 222 -2.45 -11.38 5.18
C GLY A 222 -1.62 -10.11 5.07
N ASP A 223 -1.24 -9.66 3.89
CA ASP A 223 -0.60 -8.36 3.71
C ASP A 223 -1.50 -7.23 4.19
N VAL A 224 -0.90 -6.17 4.71
CA VAL A 224 -1.62 -4.98 5.20
C VAL A 224 -1.43 -3.82 4.25
N ILE A 225 -2.53 -3.26 3.76
CA ILE A 225 -2.50 -2.00 3.00
C ILE A 225 -2.38 -0.86 4.00
N THR A 226 -1.24 -0.18 4.02
CA THR A 226 -0.94 0.91 4.96
C THR A 226 -1.24 2.28 4.38
N SER A 227 -1.11 2.42 3.05
CA SER A 227 -1.45 3.64 2.33
C SER A 227 -2.00 3.34 0.94
N LEU A 228 -2.96 4.14 0.50
CA LEU A 228 -3.54 4.11 -0.84
C LEU A 228 -3.59 5.53 -1.40
N ALA A 229 -2.97 5.76 -2.55
CA ALA A 229 -2.89 7.07 -3.21
C ALA A 229 -2.44 8.19 -2.24
N GLY A 230 -1.44 7.92 -1.38
CA GLY A 230 -0.94 8.84 -0.37
C GLY A 230 -1.83 9.00 0.88
N ASN A 231 -3.00 8.37 0.92
CA ASN A 231 -3.85 8.39 2.10
C ASN A 231 -3.42 7.30 3.07
N ILE A 232 -3.00 7.67 4.28
CA ILE A 232 -2.67 6.73 5.34
C ILE A 232 -3.95 6.12 5.91
N LEU A 233 -4.02 4.79 5.91
CA LEU A 233 -5.23 4.04 6.23
C LEU A 233 -5.33 3.59 7.70
N ARG A 234 -4.27 3.76 8.46
CA ARG A 234 -4.16 3.30 9.85
C ARG A 234 -5.25 3.87 10.76
N GLY A 235 -5.99 2.99 11.43
CA GLY A 235 -6.93 3.35 12.52
C GLY A 235 -8.18 4.12 12.07
N LYS A 236 -8.48 4.18 10.78
CA LYS A 236 -9.68 4.84 10.26
C LYS A 236 -10.46 3.86 9.40
N VAL A 237 -11.76 3.76 9.64
CA VAL A 237 -12.66 3.17 8.66
C VAL A 237 -12.82 4.19 7.55
N VAL A 238 -12.15 3.95 6.45
CA VAL A 238 -12.20 4.79 5.25
C VAL A 238 -12.90 3.98 4.18
N ASP A 239 -13.76 4.63 3.44
CA ASP A 239 -14.34 4.04 2.24
C ASP A 239 -13.25 3.97 1.16
N LEU A 240 -12.56 2.81 1.13
CA LEU A 240 -11.51 2.54 0.14
C LEU A 240 -12.06 2.67 -1.27
N GLN A 241 -13.33 2.31 -1.46
CA GLN A 241 -14.03 2.41 -2.72
C GLN A 241 -14.08 3.87 -3.21
N LYS A 242 -14.39 4.82 -2.32
CA LYS A 242 -14.38 6.24 -2.68
C LYS A 242 -12.99 6.76 -3.02
N ILE A 243 -11.96 6.34 -2.28
CA ILE A 243 -10.58 6.71 -2.61
C ILE A 243 -10.22 6.16 -3.97
N PHE A 244 -10.47 4.88 -4.19
CA PHE A 244 -10.19 4.19 -5.44
C PHE A 244 -10.91 4.89 -6.62
N THR A 245 -12.23 5.14 -6.52
CA THR A 245 -13.02 5.79 -7.55
C THR A 245 -12.57 7.23 -7.83
N ARG A 246 -12.18 7.98 -6.80
CA ARG A 246 -11.69 9.35 -6.95
C ARG A 246 -10.33 9.40 -7.62
N GLU A 247 -9.42 8.53 -7.22
CA GLU A 247 -8.03 8.51 -7.67
C GLU A 247 -7.81 7.56 -8.85
N CYS A 248 -8.83 6.81 -9.29
CA CYS A 248 -8.73 5.85 -10.40
C CYS A 248 -8.36 6.46 -11.75
N ARG A 249 -8.32 7.79 -11.85
CA ARG A 249 -7.87 8.52 -13.06
C ARG A 249 -6.36 8.72 -13.12
N THR A 250 -5.64 8.42 -12.05
CA THR A 250 -4.19 8.57 -11.91
C THR A 250 -3.56 7.24 -11.49
N LEU A 251 -2.25 7.18 -11.41
CA LEU A 251 -1.56 6.04 -10.85
C LEU A 251 -1.96 5.83 -9.38
N LEU A 252 -2.43 4.64 -9.08
CA LEU A 252 -2.80 4.24 -7.72
C LEU A 252 -1.56 3.69 -7.01
N ARG A 253 -0.97 4.50 -6.17
CA ARG A 253 0.15 4.07 -5.34
C ARG A 253 -0.35 3.30 -4.12
N PHE A 254 0.02 2.02 -4.05
CA PHE A 254 -0.14 1.20 -2.86
C PHE A 254 1.15 1.14 -2.07
N GLU A 255 1.03 1.29 -0.77
CA GLU A 255 2.06 0.92 0.18
C GLU A 255 1.52 -0.20 1.05
N ILE A 256 2.23 -1.31 1.08
CA ILE A 256 1.82 -2.50 1.82
C ILE A 256 2.90 -2.92 2.81
N ALA A 257 2.48 -3.42 3.96
CA ALA A 257 3.33 -4.12 4.89
C ALA A 257 3.15 -5.63 4.67
N LYS A 258 4.24 -6.32 4.36
CA LYS A 258 4.23 -7.76 4.07
C LYS A 258 4.00 -8.56 5.34
N ILE A 259 3.13 -9.55 5.27
CA ILE A 259 2.96 -10.50 6.37
C ILE A 259 4.16 -11.43 6.50
N ARG A 260 4.86 -11.70 5.40
CA ARG A 260 6.01 -12.61 5.34
C ARG A 260 7.28 -11.85 5.01
N ALA A 261 8.31 -12.08 5.80
CA ALA A 261 9.65 -11.57 5.51
C ALA A 261 10.32 -12.42 4.39
N PRO A 262 11.40 -11.92 3.74
CA PRO A 262 12.10 -12.64 2.67
C PRO A 262 12.66 -14.01 3.10
N ASP A 263 12.94 -14.19 4.38
CA ASP A 263 13.39 -15.48 4.97
C ASP A 263 12.23 -16.46 5.23
N GLY A 264 11.00 -16.09 4.89
CA GLY A 264 9.80 -16.89 5.07
C GLY A 264 9.15 -16.76 6.45
N THR A 265 9.73 -15.98 7.37
CA THR A 265 9.15 -15.78 8.71
C THR A 265 7.90 -14.89 8.66
N TYR A 266 6.88 -15.25 9.44
CA TYR A 266 5.66 -14.45 9.55
C TYR A 266 5.81 -13.32 10.56
N PHE A 267 5.32 -12.14 10.19
CA PHE A 267 5.25 -11.00 11.09
C PHE A 267 4.18 -11.23 12.15
N LYS A 268 4.62 -11.51 13.37
CA LYS A 268 3.78 -11.95 14.49
C LYS A 268 2.58 -11.05 14.79
N PRO A 269 2.67 -9.70 14.77
CA PRO A 269 1.52 -8.86 15.06
C PRO A 269 0.35 -9.07 14.11
N ILE A 270 0.61 -9.17 12.80
CA ILE A 270 -0.44 -9.45 11.80
C ILE A 270 -0.99 -10.86 11.99
N LEU A 271 -0.10 -11.85 12.17
CA LEU A 271 -0.49 -13.24 12.42
C LEU A 271 -1.43 -13.36 13.63
N ASN A 272 -1.15 -12.63 14.72
CA ASN A 272 -2.00 -12.63 15.91
C ASN A 272 -3.37 -12.01 15.66
N ILE A 273 -3.46 -10.96 14.84
CA ILE A 273 -4.74 -10.36 14.42
C ILE A 273 -5.56 -11.39 13.63
N LEU A 274 -4.97 -12.04 12.64
CA LEU A 274 -5.62 -13.06 11.83
C LEU A 274 -6.12 -14.22 12.69
N LYS A 275 -5.29 -14.74 13.60
CA LYS A 275 -5.69 -15.80 14.56
C LYS A 275 -6.85 -15.38 15.43
N LYS A 276 -6.77 -14.21 16.07
CA LYS A 276 -7.82 -13.67 16.93
C LYS A 276 -9.16 -13.53 16.21
N ARG A 277 -9.13 -13.26 14.91
CA ARG A 277 -10.31 -13.04 14.07
C ARG A 277 -10.77 -14.28 13.29
N GLY A 278 -10.15 -15.44 13.51
CA GLY A 278 -10.53 -16.71 12.87
C GLY A 278 -10.11 -16.83 11.41
N TYR A 279 -9.10 -16.08 10.99
CA TYR A 279 -8.54 -16.14 9.63
C TYR A 279 -7.28 -17.01 9.53
N GLU A 280 -7.09 -17.96 10.46
CA GLU A 280 -5.89 -18.84 10.48
C GLU A 280 -5.74 -19.64 9.18
N ASN A 281 -6.84 -20.06 8.60
CA ASN A 281 -6.87 -20.89 7.38
C ASN A 281 -6.34 -20.15 6.13
N ILE A 282 -6.28 -18.82 6.15
CA ILE A 282 -5.75 -18.03 5.04
C ILE A 282 -4.27 -18.36 4.78
N LEU A 283 -3.51 -18.63 5.85
CA LEU A 283 -2.07 -18.85 5.77
C LEU A 283 -1.68 -20.28 5.37
N ASN A 284 -2.61 -21.24 5.44
CA ASN A 284 -2.37 -22.64 5.10
C ASN A 284 -2.56 -22.93 3.59
N LEU A 285 -2.90 -21.93 2.79
CA LEU A 285 -3.19 -22.07 1.35
C LEU A 285 -1.93 -22.16 0.48
N ASP A 286 -0.74 -21.86 1.03
CA ASP A 286 0.49 -21.78 0.24
C ASP A 286 1.12 -23.12 -0.15
N GLU A 287 0.68 -24.26 0.40
CA GLU A 287 1.45 -25.49 0.20
C GLU A 287 0.84 -26.56 -0.69
N LYS A 288 -0.46 -26.64 -0.96
CA LYS A 288 -0.96 -27.87 -1.66
C LYS A 288 -2.22 -27.81 -2.50
N SER A 289 -3.01 -26.78 -2.69
CA SER A 289 -4.12 -26.97 -3.64
C SER A 289 -4.75 -25.69 -4.19
N GLY A 290 -4.96 -25.68 -5.51
CA GLY A 290 -5.79 -24.72 -6.24
C GLY A 290 -7.29 -24.78 -5.90
N THR A 291 -7.65 -24.96 -4.65
CA THR A 291 -9.05 -25.03 -4.22
C THR A 291 -9.44 -23.72 -3.55
N LYS A 292 -10.42 -23.04 -4.14
CA LYS A 292 -11.10 -21.88 -3.54
C LYS A 292 -11.62 -22.26 -2.16
N VAL A 293 -10.99 -21.80 -1.09
CA VAL A 293 -11.64 -21.81 0.22
C VAL A 293 -12.66 -20.69 0.21
N LYS A 294 -13.91 -21.00 -0.09
CA LYS A 294 -15.04 -20.15 0.24
C LYS A 294 -15.07 -20.07 1.78
N LEU A 295 -14.68 -18.94 2.33
CA LEU A 295 -15.00 -18.57 3.72
C LEU A 295 -16.51 -18.42 3.80
N SER A 296 -17.19 -19.52 4.20
CA SER A 296 -18.61 -19.53 4.45
C SER A 296 -18.91 -18.68 5.69
N ALA A 297 -19.89 -17.78 5.54
CA ALA A 297 -20.72 -17.19 6.57
C ALA A 297 -20.03 -16.26 7.59
N TRP A 298 -19.66 -15.07 7.13
CA TRP A 298 -19.63 -13.88 8.01
C TRP A 298 -20.54 -12.81 7.39
N PRO A 299 -21.20 -11.97 8.19
CA PRO A 299 -22.09 -10.93 7.65
C PRO A 299 -21.33 -9.99 6.74
N ASP A 300 -21.89 -9.71 5.56
CA ASP A 300 -21.30 -8.94 4.45
C ASP A 300 -20.97 -7.46 4.75
N THR A 301 -21.21 -7.01 5.97
CA THR A 301 -21.08 -5.59 6.35
C THR A 301 -19.65 -5.09 6.58
N GLU A 302 -18.65 -5.98 6.68
CA GLU A 302 -17.25 -5.59 6.93
C GLU A 302 -16.29 -5.88 5.76
N SER A 303 -16.76 -6.43 4.64
CA SER A 303 -15.92 -6.69 3.48
C SER A 303 -15.98 -5.54 2.51
N LEU A 304 -14.86 -4.86 2.31
CA LEU A 304 -14.67 -3.91 1.21
C LEU A 304 -14.17 -4.69 0.00
N ASP A 305 -15.07 -4.95 -0.93
CA ASP A 305 -14.72 -5.52 -2.22
C ASP A 305 -14.31 -4.39 -3.16
N LEU A 306 -13.01 -4.26 -3.41
CA LEU A 306 -12.48 -3.27 -4.35
C LEU A 306 -12.87 -3.61 -5.79
N SER A 307 -13.37 -4.82 -6.07
CA SER A 307 -13.80 -5.24 -7.40
C SER A 307 -15.09 -4.55 -7.87
N ALA A 308 -15.93 -4.06 -6.95
CA ALA A 308 -17.22 -3.45 -7.28
C ALA A 308 -17.14 -1.97 -7.74
N CYS A 309 -15.97 -1.33 -7.67
CA CYS A 309 -15.84 0.11 -7.84
C CYS A 309 -16.13 0.66 -9.23
N TYR A 310 -16.12 -0.15 -10.26
CA TYR A 310 -16.30 0.31 -11.65
C TYR A 310 -17.69 0.06 -12.24
N ALA A 311 -18.53 -0.72 -11.58
CA ALA A 311 -19.90 -0.95 -12.04
C ALA A 311 -20.75 0.34 -12.05
N THR A 312 -20.42 1.31 -11.19
CA THR A 312 -21.19 2.54 -10.99
C THR A 312 -20.85 3.71 -11.93
N LEU A 313 -19.77 3.61 -12.71
CA LEU A 313 -19.40 4.68 -13.66
C LEU A 313 -20.05 4.54 -15.05
N GLY A 314 -20.88 3.54 -15.26
CA GLY A 314 -21.56 3.24 -16.54
C GLY A 314 -23.10 3.40 -16.53
N GLU A 315 -23.73 3.69 -15.40
CA GLU A 315 -25.19 3.83 -15.32
C GLU A 315 -25.66 5.29 -15.47
N GLY A 316 -25.55 5.79 -16.72
CA GLY A 316 -26.55 6.72 -17.21
C GLY A 316 -27.69 5.88 -17.80
N VAL A 317 -28.75 5.78 -17.01
CA VAL A 317 -30.12 5.34 -17.33
C VAL A 317 -30.41 5.02 -18.81
N ILE A 318 -30.72 3.77 -19.14
CA ILE A 318 -31.76 3.38 -20.09
C ILE A 318 -32.33 2.02 -19.63
N ASP A 319 -33.61 2.03 -19.25
CA ASP A 319 -34.48 0.87 -19.04
C ASP A 319 -34.54 -0.02 -20.28
N GLY A 320 -34.59 -1.31 -20.09
CA GLY A 320 -34.94 -2.26 -21.17
C GLY A 320 -34.52 -3.68 -20.92
N VAL A 321 -35.33 -4.39 -20.14
CA VAL A 321 -35.73 -5.82 -20.29
C VAL A 321 -34.80 -6.79 -21.02
N GLY A 322 -34.35 -7.81 -20.26
CA GLY A 322 -34.43 -9.25 -20.52
C GLY A 322 -33.66 -9.85 -21.70
N GLU A 323 -32.86 -10.77 -21.35
CA GLU A 323 -32.72 -12.14 -21.87
C GLU A 323 -31.28 -12.64 -21.73
N ALA A 324 -31.11 -13.79 -21.14
CA ALA A 324 -29.82 -14.50 -21.06
C ALA A 324 -29.37 -14.90 -22.47
N PRO A 325 -28.13 -14.61 -22.90
CA PRO A 325 -27.68 -15.06 -24.23
C PRO A 325 -27.06 -16.44 -24.15
N SER A 326 -27.72 -17.35 -24.86
CA SER A 326 -27.16 -18.56 -25.43
C SER A 326 -26.16 -18.19 -26.53
N SER A 327 -25.03 -18.91 -26.60
CA SER A 327 -24.01 -18.93 -27.67
C SER A 327 -23.39 -17.60 -28.09
N VAL A 328 -22.11 -17.42 -27.75
CA VAL A 328 -21.28 -16.28 -28.18
C VAL A 328 -20.98 -16.41 -29.68
N THR A 329 -21.73 -15.70 -30.51
CA THR A 329 -21.34 -15.45 -31.90
C THR A 329 -20.18 -14.44 -31.92
N GLU A 330 -19.04 -14.83 -32.45
CA GLU A 330 -17.90 -13.93 -32.67
C GLU A 330 -18.33 -12.79 -33.62
N ILE A 331 -18.21 -11.56 -33.11
CA ILE A 331 -18.63 -10.38 -33.88
C ILE A 331 -17.38 -9.78 -34.54
N ILE A 332 -17.36 -9.75 -35.88
CA ILE A 332 -16.31 -9.18 -36.71
C ILE A 332 -16.78 -7.84 -37.30
N HIS A 333 -15.97 -6.77 -37.08
CA HIS A 333 -16.23 -5.45 -37.62
C HIS A 333 -15.20 -5.06 -38.66
N SER A 334 -15.63 -4.47 -39.78
CA SER A 334 -14.75 -3.91 -40.81
C SER A 334 -14.56 -2.41 -40.61
N VAL A 335 -13.37 -2.00 -40.24
CA VAL A 335 -13.05 -0.61 -39.90
C VAL A 335 -11.72 -0.21 -40.56
N ARG A 336 -11.32 1.04 -40.43
CA ARG A 336 -9.99 1.51 -40.86
C ARG A 336 -9.09 1.81 -39.66
N TYR A 337 -7.93 1.22 -39.63
CA TYR A 337 -6.90 1.53 -38.64
C TYR A 337 -6.19 2.83 -39.02
N VAL A 338 -6.22 3.81 -38.12
CA VAL A 338 -5.65 5.14 -38.30
C VAL A 338 -4.19 5.14 -37.91
N GLY A 339 -3.85 4.49 -36.79
CA GLY A 339 -2.50 4.43 -36.27
C GLY A 339 -2.46 4.20 -34.78
N SER A 340 -1.26 4.20 -34.24
CA SER A 340 -1.00 4.08 -32.80
C SER A 340 0.01 5.13 -32.33
N THR A 341 0.03 5.36 -31.02
CA THR A 341 1.02 6.19 -30.36
C THR A 341 1.29 5.66 -28.96
N ASN A 342 2.54 5.72 -28.53
CA ASN A 342 2.89 5.41 -27.15
C ASN A 342 2.42 6.56 -26.26
N VAL A 343 1.72 6.22 -25.16
CA VAL A 343 1.18 7.18 -24.18
C VAL A 343 1.94 7.12 -22.84
N GLY A 344 3.09 6.43 -22.83
CA GLY A 344 3.93 6.27 -21.64
C GLY A 344 3.25 5.41 -20.59
N CYS A 345 3.32 5.82 -19.34
CA CYS A 345 2.69 5.16 -18.21
C CYS A 345 1.26 5.67 -17.94
N ARG A 346 0.69 6.52 -18.80
CA ARG A 346 -0.65 7.12 -18.63
C ARG A 346 -1.68 6.38 -19.47
N GLY A 347 -2.37 5.43 -18.86
CA GLY A 347 -3.39 4.60 -19.51
C GLY A 347 -4.83 4.95 -19.14
N ASP A 348 -5.16 6.20 -18.76
CA ASP A 348 -6.48 6.54 -18.24
C ASP A 348 -7.51 7.01 -19.30
N MET A 349 -8.81 6.86 -18.97
CA MET A 349 -9.92 7.24 -19.86
C MET A 349 -10.02 8.75 -20.13
N SER A 350 -9.48 9.62 -19.26
CA SER A 350 -9.58 11.07 -19.43
C SER A 350 -8.81 11.55 -20.65
N HIS A 351 -7.75 10.85 -21.00
CA HIS A 351 -6.85 11.20 -22.11
C HIS A 351 -7.23 10.54 -23.45
N ILE A 352 -8.25 9.66 -23.50
CA ILE A 352 -8.58 8.94 -24.74
C ILE A 352 -8.89 9.88 -25.89
N SER A 353 -9.60 10.99 -25.65
CA SER A 353 -9.93 11.99 -26.67
C SER A 353 -8.68 12.73 -27.15
N GLU A 354 -7.78 13.13 -26.25
CA GLU A 354 -6.53 13.82 -26.56
C GLU A 354 -5.58 12.90 -27.34
N VAL A 355 -5.54 11.65 -26.97
CA VAL A 355 -4.71 10.65 -27.66
C VAL A 355 -5.24 10.37 -29.06
N ILE A 356 -6.56 10.30 -29.25
CA ILE A 356 -7.16 10.19 -30.58
C ILE A 356 -6.76 11.41 -31.43
N GLU A 357 -6.82 12.62 -30.88
CA GLU A 357 -6.36 13.84 -31.56
C GLU A 357 -4.88 13.78 -31.94
N CYS A 358 -4.03 13.30 -31.04
CA CYS A 358 -2.60 13.12 -31.30
C CYS A 358 -2.32 12.17 -32.47
N VAL A 359 -3.05 11.05 -32.53
CA VAL A 359 -2.90 10.05 -33.61
C VAL A 359 -3.41 10.62 -34.94
N LEU A 360 -4.53 11.35 -34.92
CA LEU A 360 -5.09 12.00 -36.10
C LEU A 360 -4.17 13.11 -36.62
N ALA A 361 -3.55 13.89 -35.74
CA ALA A 361 -2.58 14.92 -36.13
C ALA A 361 -1.37 14.35 -36.87
N LYS A 362 -0.93 13.16 -36.47
CA LYS A 362 0.18 12.42 -37.14
C LYS A 362 -0.26 11.78 -38.46
N ASN A 363 -1.54 11.47 -38.62
CA ASN A 363 -2.11 10.79 -39.78
C ASN A 363 -3.30 11.57 -40.33
N PRO A 364 -3.11 12.75 -40.93
CA PRO A 364 -4.21 13.66 -41.30
C PRO A 364 -5.05 13.16 -42.47
N SER A 365 -4.55 12.24 -43.30
CA SER A 365 -5.17 11.85 -44.56
C SER A 365 -5.91 10.51 -44.45
N PRO A 366 -7.26 10.50 -44.50
CA PRO A 366 -8.05 9.26 -44.40
C PRO A 366 -7.78 8.23 -45.51
N SER A 367 -7.18 8.67 -46.65
CA SER A 367 -6.79 7.78 -47.74
C SER A 367 -5.68 6.77 -47.33
N HIS A 368 -4.87 7.11 -46.35
CA HIS A 368 -3.77 6.27 -45.86
C HIS A 368 -4.19 5.30 -44.75
N TYR A 369 -5.44 5.36 -44.28
CA TYR A 369 -5.89 4.47 -43.23
C TYR A 369 -6.05 3.04 -43.74
N MET A 370 -5.40 2.10 -43.06
CA MET A 370 -5.38 0.70 -43.43
C MET A 370 -6.73 0.04 -43.14
N PRO A 371 -7.39 -0.59 -44.16
CA PRO A 371 -8.60 -1.35 -43.92
C PRO A 371 -8.28 -2.60 -43.10
N VAL A 372 -9.03 -2.83 -42.01
CA VAL A 372 -8.80 -3.91 -41.07
C VAL A 372 -10.13 -4.58 -40.66
N ARG A 373 -10.03 -5.83 -40.22
CA ARG A 373 -11.09 -6.55 -39.52
C ARG A 373 -10.76 -6.59 -38.05
N VAL A 374 -11.70 -6.16 -37.20
CA VAL A 374 -11.61 -6.22 -35.75
C VAL A 374 -12.56 -7.28 -35.24
N ARG A 375 -12.03 -8.31 -34.60
CA ARG A 375 -12.80 -9.33 -33.91
C ARG A 375 -12.83 -9.05 -32.44
N LEU A 376 -14.03 -9.06 -31.88
CA LEU A 376 -14.26 -8.99 -30.44
C LEU A 376 -14.49 -10.41 -29.96
N GLY A 377 -13.40 -11.07 -29.54
CA GLY A 377 -13.44 -12.44 -29.02
C GLY A 377 -13.97 -12.50 -27.60
N GLU A 378 -13.96 -13.67 -27.02
CA GLU A 378 -14.38 -13.89 -25.65
C GLU A 378 -13.41 -13.28 -24.63
N LEU A 379 -12.09 -13.39 -24.89
CA LEU A 379 -11.03 -12.98 -23.97
C LEU A 379 -10.16 -11.84 -24.51
N ASP A 380 -10.25 -11.54 -25.82
CA ASP A 380 -9.34 -10.58 -26.47
C ASP A 380 -9.99 -9.82 -27.64
N ILE A 381 -9.30 -8.76 -28.03
CA ILE A 381 -9.50 -8.05 -29.29
C ILE A 381 -8.38 -8.48 -30.22
N SER A 382 -8.74 -8.89 -31.43
CA SER A 382 -7.79 -9.26 -32.47
C SER A 382 -8.07 -8.47 -33.75
N VAL A 383 -7.00 -8.00 -34.44
CA VAL A 383 -7.11 -7.14 -35.62
C VAL A 383 -6.24 -7.69 -36.74
N TRP A 384 -6.85 -7.84 -37.91
CA TRP A 384 -6.18 -8.30 -39.14
C TRP A 384 -6.27 -7.29 -40.26
N PRO A 385 -5.23 -7.14 -41.09
CA PRO A 385 -5.31 -6.32 -42.30
C PRO A 385 -6.21 -6.99 -43.34
N VAL A 386 -7.00 -6.19 -44.06
CA VAL A 386 -7.77 -6.68 -45.23
C VAL A 386 -6.87 -6.66 -46.45
N ARG A 387 -6.52 -7.84 -46.96
CA ARG A 387 -5.78 -7.98 -48.24
C ARG A 387 -6.75 -7.96 -49.43
N SER A 388 -6.40 -7.25 -50.49
CA SER A 388 -7.21 -7.24 -51.74
C SER A 388 -7.19 -8.63 -52.35
N GLY A 389 -8.35 -9.27 -52.44
CA GLY A 389 -8.52 -10.61 -53.03
C GLY A 389 -8.67 -11.77 -52.03
N ALA A 390 -8.72 -11.52 -50.75
CA ALA A 390 -8.86 -12.55 -49.72
C ALA A 390 -10.35 -12.97 -49.52
N THR A 391 -10.63 -14.26 -49.57
CA THR A 391 -11.92 -14.86 -49.20
C THR A 391 -12.11 -14.91 -47.67
N GLN A 392 -13.34 -15.25 -47.25
CA GLN A 392 -13.74 -15.24 -45.82
C GLN A 392 -12.92 -16.18 -44.91
N ASP A 393 -12.12 -17.10 -45.49
CA ASP A 393 -11.35 -18.12 -44.74
C ASP A 393 -9.92 -17.69 -44.32
N ASP A 394 -9.47 -16.50 -44.65
CA ASP A 394 -8.13 -16.00 -44.30
C ASP A 394 -7.92 -15.59 -42.82
N VAL A 395 -8.80 -16.03 -41.94
CA VAL A 395 -8.66 -15.80 -40.45
C VAL A 395 -7.57 -16.69 -39.82
N GLN A 396 -6.92 -17.57 -40.60
CA GLN A 396 -5.83 -18.43 -40.12
C GLN A 396 -4.45 -17.73 -40.00
N SER A 397 -4.32 -16.48 -40.46
CA SER A 397 -3.09 -15.70 -40.27
C SER A 397 -3.07 -15.09 -38.86
N GLU A 398 -1.86 -14.97 -38.30
CA GLU A 398 -1.71 -14.27 -37.02
C GLU A 398 -2.20 -12.80 -37.10
N PRO A 399 -2.97 -12.32 -36.10
CA PRO A 399 -3.41 -10.95 -36.07
C PRO A 399 -2.20 -10.00 -35.89
N PHE A 400 -2.17 -8.85 -36.56
CA PHE A 400 -1.09 -7.88 -36.37
C PHE A 400 -1.23 -7.10 -35.06
N LEU A 401 -2.44 -7.07 -34.46
CA LEU A 401 -2.71 -6.59 -33.10
C LEU A 401 -3.57 -7.60 -32.37
N LYS A 402 -3.14 -7.97 -31.18
CA LYS A 402 -3.90 -8.83 -30.28
C LYS A 402 -3.74 -8.34 -28.84
N HIS A 403 -4.84 -7.98 -28.19
CA HIS A 403 -4.84 -7.53 -26.80
C HIS A 403 -5.92 -8.24 -26.01
N ALA A 404 -5.53 -8.89 -24.93
CA ALA A 404 -6.47 -9.44 -23.96
C ALA A 404 -7.20 -8.27 -23.25
N TYR A 405 -8.48 -8.44 -22.93
CA TYR A 405 -9.23 -7.38 -22.24
C TYR A 405 -8.56 -6.89 -20.96
N PRO A 406 -7.94 -7.73 -20.12
CA PRO A 406 -7.20 -7.25 -18.94
C PRO A 406 -5.99 -6.35 -19.24
N SER A 407 -5.48 -6.36 -20.48
CA SER A 407 -4.40 -5.45 -20.88
C SER A 407 -4.89 -4.10 -21.40
N ILE A 408 -6.21 -3.94 -21.60
CA ILE A 408 -6.79 -2.71 -22.13
C ILE A 408 -7.25 -1.83 -20.96
N SER A 409 -6.67 -0.64 -20.82
CA SER A 409 -6.93 0.29 -19.72
C SER A 409 -8.06 1.26 -20.00
N ALA A 410 -8.30 1.61 -21.26
CA ALA A 410 -9.33 2.55 -21.64
C ALA A 410 -9.87 2.29 -23.03
N VAL A 411 -11.14 2.59 -23.26
CA VAL A 411 -11.78 2.59 -24.58
C VAL A 411 -12.80 3.71 -24.65
N GLY A 412 -12.88 4.39 -25.79
CA GLY A 412 -13.88 5.44 -25.96
C GLY A 412 -13.92 6.04 -27.36
N PRO A 413 -15.02 6.74 -27.71
CA PRO A 413 -15.14 7.47 -28.94
C PRO A 413 -14.49 8.87 -28.82
N ARG A 414 -14.15 9.49 -29.95
CA ARG A 414 -13.80 10.91 -30.02
C ARG A 414 -15.04 11.76 -29.78
N LYS A 415 -15.01 12.69 -28.82
CA LYS A 415 -16.17 13.53 -28.48
C LYS A 415 -16.71 14.34 -29.67
N GLN A 416 -15.80 14.96 -30.44
CA GLN A 416 -16.15 15.86 -31.56
C GLN A 416 -16.45 15.11 -32.87
N ALA A 417 -15.97 13.89 -33.03
CA ALA A 417 -16.16 13.07 -34.23
C ALA A 417 -16.39 11.60 -33.84
N PRO A 418 -17.62 11.24 -33.46
CA PRO A 418 -17.95 9.95 -32.81
C PRO A 418 -17.85 8.73 -33.75
N ARG A 419 -17.42 8.90 -34.99
CA ARG A 419 -17.01 7.78 -35.88
C ARG A 419 -15.63 7.26 -35.59
N TYR A 420 -14.79 8.04 -34.89
CA TYR A 420 -13.50 7.59 -34.43
C TYR A 420 -13.62 7.04 -33.01
N PHE A 421 -13.01 5.91 -32.79
CA PHE A 421 -12.81 5.37 -31.46
C PHE A 421 -11.36 4.93 -31.27
N GLY A 422 -10.95 4.85 -30.02
CA GLY A 422 -9.64 4.30 -29.69
C GLY A 422 -9.71 3.49 -28.41
N TYR A 423 -8.72 2.64 -28.24
CA TYR A 423 -8.45 2.01 -26.97
C TYR A 423 -6.97 2.12 -26.61
N ILE A 424 -6.68 2.06 -25.32
CA ILE A 424 -5.31 2.10 -24.77
C ILE A 424 -5.02 0.73 -24.20
N ALA A 425 -3.91 0.12 -24.60
CA ALA A 425 -3.48 -1.18 -24.10
C ALA A 425 -2.05 -1.12 -23.56
N GLY A 426 -1.81 -1.82 -22.47
CA GLY A 426 -0.50 -2.01 -21.89
C GLY A 426 0.32 -3.09 -22.59
N ASN A 427 1.62 -3.06 -22.39
CA ASN A 427 2.55 -4.12 -22.81
C ASN A 427 2.35 -5.43 -22.02
N SER A 428 1.50 -5.43 -21.01
CA SER A 428 1.06 -6.57 -20.20
C SER A 428 -0.35 -6.27 -19.67
N THR A 429 -0.86 -7.05 -18.72
CA THR A 429 -2.10 -6.70 -18.00
C THR A 429 -1.97 -5.31 -17.38
N CYS A 430 -3.08 -4.55 -17.31
CA CYS A 430 -3.06 -3.16 -16.82
C CYS A 430 -2.39 -3.01 -15.45
N ALA A 431 -2.46 -4.05 -14.65
CA ALA A 431 -1.91 -4.04 -13.29
C ALA A 431 -0.37 -4.08 -13.25
N VAL A 432 0.29 -4.68 -14.27
CA VAL A 432 1.78 -4.79 -14.35
C VAL A 432 2.38 -4.04 -15.52
N ALA A 433 1.55 -3.45 -16.38
CA ALA A 433 2.03 -2.75 -17.56
C ALA A 433 2.91 -1.55 -17.17
N THR A 434 4.08 -1.49 -17.77
CA THR A 434 5.06 -0.41 -17.60
C THR A 434 4.95 0.66 -18.67
N SER A 435 4.31 0.33 -19.80
CA SER A 435 4.06 1.25 -20.90
C SER A 435 2.74 0.94 -21.59
N PHE A 436 2.10 1.98 -22.09
CA PHE A 436 0.83 1.91 -22.78
C PHE A 436 0.92 2.49 -24.17
N SER A 437 0.17 1.90 -25.09
CA SER A 437 0.00 2.38 -26.45
C SER A 437 -1.48 2.55 -26.76
N ALA A 438 -1.80 3.62 -27.42
CA ALA A 438 -3.17 3.86 -27.90
C ALA A 438 -3.29 3.46 -29.36
N TYR A 439 -4.42 2.88 -29.69
CA TYR A 439 -4.78 2.40 -31.02
C TYR A 439 -6.08 3.07 -31.46
N VAL A 440 -6.07 3.70 -32.65
CA VAL A 440 -7.20 4.53 -33.14
C VAL A 440 -7.73 3.94 -34.43
N PHE A 441 -9.07 3.94 -34.51
CA PHE A 441 -9.82 3.38 -35.63
C PHE A 441 -10.91 4.34 -36.12
N LEU A 442 -11.24 4.25 -37.40
CA LEU A 442 -12.34 4.95 -38.06
C LEU A 442 -13.40 3.95 -38.50
N CYS A 443 -14.62 4.12 -38.02
CA CYS A 443 -15.79 3.35 -38.42
C CYS A 443 -16.58 4.01 -39.57
N VAL A 444 -17.37 3.23 -40.27
CA VAL A 444 -18.29 3.73 -41.28
C VAL A 444 -19.35 4.64 -40.67
N SER A 445 -19.83 4.30 -39.47
CA SER A 445 -20.86 5.07 -38.77
C SER A 445 -20.58 5.24 -37.27
N ARG A 446 -21.25 6.25 -36.67
CA ARG A 446 -21.25 6.43 -35.19
C ARG A 446 -21.85 5.21 -34.48
N ALA A 447 -22.88 4.61 -35.04
CA ALA A 447 -23.54 3.45 -34.44
C ALA A 447 -22.62 2.23 -34.37
N GLU A 448 -21.76 2.05 -35.40
CA GLU A 448 -20.75 1.00 -35.41
C GLU A 448 -19.67 1.25 -34.37
N ALA A 449 -19.13 2.47 -34.28
CA ALA A 449 -18.16 2.84 -33.26
C ALA A 449 -18.72 2.58 -31.83
N SER A 450 -19.96 2.98 -31.59
CA SER A 450 -20.63 2.73 -30.30
C SER A 450 -20.81 1.24 -30.00
N ARG A 451 -21.15 0.41 -31.01
CA ARG A 451 -21.24 -1.06 -30.84
C ARG A 451 -19.90 -1.68 -30.49
N ILE A 452 -18.83 -1.27 -31.15
CA ILE A 452 -17.48 -1.78 -30.88
C ILE A 452 -17.04 -1.36 -29.47
N VAL A 453 -17.18 -0.10 -29.11
CA VAL A 453 -16.84 0.41 -27.75
C VAL A 453 -17.64 -0.34 -26.68
N LYS A 454 -18.95 -0.55 -26.88
CA LYS A 454 -19.80 -1.34 -25.98
C LYS A 454 -19.36 -2.81 -25.93
N GLY A 455 -18.97 -3.38 -27.06
CA GLY A 455 -18.46 -4.77 -27.14
C GLY A 455 -17.17 -4.96 -26.36
N ILE A 456 -16.24 -4.00 -26.47
CA ILE A 456 -14.99 -3.98 -25.68
C ILE A 456 -15.32 -3.82 -24.19
N SER A 457 -16.20 -2.90 -23.82
CA SER A 457 -16.66 -2.71 -22.44
C SER A 457 -17.33 -3.96 -21.86
N ASN A 458 -18.09 -4.69 -22.68
CA ASN A 458 -18.67 -5.97 -22.27
C ASN A 458 -17.60 -7.07 -22.14
N GLY A 459 -16.53 -7.02 -22.95
CA GLY A 459 -15.36 -7.87 -22.82
C GLY A 459 -14.69 -7.70 -21.46
N PHE A 460 -14.51 -6.45 -21.02
CA PHE A 460 -14.05 -6.17 -19.66
C PHE A 460 -14.94 -6.82 -18.60
N LYS A 461 -16.25 -6.65 -18.71
CA LYS A 461 -17.19 -7.24 -17.74
C LYS A 461 -17.07 -8.76 -17.69
N ARG A 462 -16.90 -9.42 -18.83
CA ARG A 462 -16.74 -10.90 -18.90
C ARG A 462 -15.44 -11.38 -18.29
N THR A 463 -14.34 -10.69 -18.56
CA THR A 463 -13.01 -11.10 -18.07
C THR A 463 -12.75 -10.68 -16.63
N ASN A 464 -13.51 -9.71 -16.11
CA ASN A 464 -13.31 -9.17 -14.78
C ASN A 464 -14.02 -9.94 -13.66
N TRP A 465 -15.08 -10.72 -13.95
CA TRP A 465 -15.74 -11.48 -12.88
C TRP A 465 -15.40 -12.97 -12.92
N THR A 466 -14.69 -13.41 -13.92
CA THR A 466 -13.96 -14.67 -13.89
C THR A 466 -12.65 -14.56 -13.12
N MET A 467 -12.29 -13.37 -12.68
CA MET A 467 -11.13 -13.11 -11.84
C MET A 467 -11.48 -13.13 -10.36
#